data_c5a30f84b427d4db6e8502e6f3b36682
#
_entry.id   c5a30f84b427d4db6e8502e6f3b36682
#
_cell.length_a   1.000
_cell.length_b   1.000
_cell.length_c   1.000
_cell.angle_alpha   90.00
_cell.angle_beta   90.00
_cell.angle_gamma   90.00
#
_symmetry.space_group_name_H-M   'P 1'
#
loop_
_entity.id
_entity.type
_entity.pdbx_description
1 polymer ?
#
loop_
_entity_poly.entity_id
_entity_poly.type
_entity_poly.pdbx_seq_one_letter_code
_entity_poly.pdbx_strand_id
1 'polypeptide(L)'
;GQPIVVGEGSNVQDGVVLHALETLSEGEPVAKNLVTVGGKKYAVYIGKEVSLAHQSQVHGPAAVGDHTFVGMQALVFKATIGKNVVIEPGAKVIGVNVPEKRYIPAGSVITTQAQADALPEITDSYPFATLNEGVLHVNEAFADAYLHLEEGGESTGGAEKPAAGH
;
A
#
# COMPACT_ATOMS: atom_id res chain seq x y z
N GLY A 1 -0.23 -8.16 19.99
CA GLY A 1 0.26 -6.90 19.45
C GLY A 1 -0.81 -6.18 18.66
N GLN A 2 -0.56 -4.97 18.21
CA GLN A 2 -1.50 -4.22 17.40
C GLN A 2 -1.39 -4.64 15.91
N PRO A 3 -2.50 -4.54 15.13
CA PRO A 3 -2.55 -5.09 13.78
C PRO A 3 -1.81 -4.26 12.74
N ILE A 4 -1.44 -4.95 11.65
CA ILE A 4 -1.20 -4.37 10.34
C ILE A 4 -2.50 -4.50 9.56
N VAL A 5 -3.04 -3.41 9.04
CA VAL A 5 -4.29 -3.43 8.28
C VAL A 5 -4.12 -2.81 6.90
N VAL A 6 -4.86 -3.35 5.94
CA VAL A 6 -4.95 -2.83 4.58
C VAL A 6 -6.43 -2.57 4.28
N GLY A 7 -6.74 -1.33 3.91
CA GLY A 7 -8.10 -0.89 3.67
C GLY A 7 -8.70 -1.44 2.38
N GLU A 8 -10.03 -1.34 2.29
CA GLU A 8 -10.83 -1.80 1.17
C GLU A 8 -10.39 -1.16 -0.15
N GLY A 9 -10.41 -1.93 -1.24
CA GLY A 9 -10.05 -1.46 -2.58
C GLY A 9 -8.56 -1.21 -2.80
N SER A 10 -7.72 -1.42 -1.78
CA SER A 10 -6.28 -1.28 -1.91
C SER A 10 -5.66 -2.48 -2.62
N ASN A 11 -4.55 -2.25 -3.32
CA ASN A 11 -3.78 -3.32 -3.95
C ASN A 11 -2.36 -3.38 -3.40
N VAL A 12 -1.87 -4.60 -3.23
CA VAL A 12 -0.54 -4.91 -2.75
C VAL A 12 0.15 -5.71 -3.85
N GLN A 13 1.06 -5.07 -4.56
CA GLN A 13 1.72 -5.64 -5.72
C GLN A 13 2.92 -6.51 -5.33
N ASP A 14 3.59 -7.10 -6.32
CA ASP A 14 4.66 -8.07 -6.10
C ASP A 14 5.82 -7.51 -5.29
N GLY A 15 6.27 -8.27 -4.31
CA GLY A 15 7.43 -7.94 -3.50
C GLY A 15 7.24 -6.82 -2.47
N VAL A 16 6.00 -6.37 -2.25
CA VAL A 16 5.70 -5.39 -1.20
C VAL A 16 5.96 -5.98 0.17
N VAL A 17 6.59 -5.20 1.04
CA VAL A 17 6.82 -5.56 2.44
C VAL A 17 6.06 -4.61 3.35
N LEU A 18 5.19 -5.17 4.19
CA LEU A 18 4.57 -4.49 5.33
C LEU A 18 5.14 -5.09 6.60
N HIS A 19 5.81 -4.29 7.40
CA HIS A 19 6.48 -4.78 8.61
C HIS A 19 6.25 -3.84 9.80
N ALA A 20 6.08 -4.44 10.97
CA ALA A 20 5.90 -3.71 12.22
C ALA A 20 7.11 -3.85 13.14
N LEU A 21 7.35 -2.84 13.95
CA LEU A 21 8.18 -2.99 15.15
C LEU A 21 7.37 -3.70 16.24
N GLU A 22 8.05 -4.11 17.30
CA GLU A 22 7.39 -4.66 18.49
C GLU A 22 6.36 -3.68 19.04
N THR A 23 5.11 -4.12 19.11
CA THR A 23 3.99 -3.28 19.58
C THR A 23 3.53 -3.61 21.00
N LEU A 24 4.05 -4.69 21.56
CA LEU A 24 3.77 -5.15 22.90
C LEU A 24 5.07 -5.61 23.55
N SER A 25 5.37 -5.12 24.75
CA SER A 25 6.52 -5.56 25.54
C SER A 25 6.09 -5.79 26.97
N GLU A 26 6.39 -6.95 27.53
CA GLU A 26 6.01 -7.36 28.90
C GLU A 26 4.49 -7.21 29.20
N GLY A 27 3.65 -7.38 28.18
CA GLY A 27 2.20 -7.24 28.30
C GLY A 27 1.68 -5.81 28.11
N GLU A 28 2.54 -4.81 27.99
CA GLU A 28 2.15 -3.42 27.83
C GLU A 28 2.39 -2.90 26.38
N PRO A 29 1.51 -2.01 25.88
CA PRO A 29 1.67 -1.42 24.56
C PRO A 29 2.94 -0.56 24.45
N VAL A 30 3.70 -0.75 23.39
CA VAL A 30 4.86 0.11 23.06
C VAL A 30 4.39 1.29 22.24
N ALA A 31 3.94 2.36 22.90
CA ALA A 31 3.25 3.50 22.28
C ALA A 31 4.06 4.17 21.14
N LYS A 32 5.39 4.24 21.26
CA LYS A 32 6.27 4.82 20.22
C LYS A 32 6.28 4.02 18.92
N ASN A 33 5.80 2.78 18.94
CA ASN A 33 5.76 1.88 17.78
C ASN A 33 4.33 1.74 17.21
N LEU A 34 3.42 2.63 17.61
CA LEU A 34 2.03 2.62 17.18
C LEU A 34 1.64 3.93 16.49
N VAL A 35 0.71 3.83 15.55
CA VAL A 35 -0.02 4.97 14.97
C VAL A 35 -1.46 4.92 15.42
N THR A 36 -2.09 6.09 15.54
CA THR A 36 -3.51 6.21 15.87
C THR A 36 -4.28 6.75 14.67
N VAL A 37 -5.27 6.01 14.20
CA VAL A 37 -6.16 6.41 13.12
C VAL A 37 -7.60 6.17 13.54
N GLY A 38 -8.44 7.20 13.46
CA GLY A 38 -9.85 7.12 13.89
C GLY A 38 -10.03 6.65 15.33
N GLY A 39 -9.14 7.04 16.23
CA GLY A 39 -9.17 6.66 17.64
C GLY A 39 -8.68 5.24 17.96
N LYS A 40 -8.27 4.47 16.95
CA LYS A 40 -7.73 3.11 17.10
C LYS A 40 -6.22 3.09 16.86
N LYS A 41 -5.52 2.16 17.50
CA LYS A 41 -4.07 1.99 17.40
C LYS A 41 -3.72 0.84 16.46
N TYR A 42 -2.71 1.08 15.62
CA TYR A 42 -2.21 0.12 14.63
C TYR A 42 -0.68 0.09 14.63
N ALA A 43 -0.12 -1.04 14.26
CA ALA A 43 1.30 -1.15 13.96
C ALA A 43 1.64 -0.51 12.61
N VAL A 44 0.84 -0.82 11.58
CA VAL A 44 0.85 -0.22 10.25
C VAL A 44 -0.59 -0.08 9.77
N TYR A 45 -0.93 1.08 9.27
CA TYR A 45 -2.25 1.35 8.70
C TYR A 45 -2.13 1.77 7.24
N ILE A 46 -2.74 0.99 6.36
CA ILE A 46 -2.94 1.35 4.95
C ILE A 46 -4.41 1.66 4.76
N GLY A 47 -4.72 2.85 4.27
CA GLY A 47 -6.07 3.33 4.03
C GLY A 47 -6.78 2.60 2.89
N LYS A 48 -7.91 3.16 2.45
CA LYS A 48 -8.72 2.64 1.35
C LYS A 48 -8.15 3.07 0.01
N GLU A 49 -8.32 2.21 -1.00
CA GLU A 49 -7.96 2.52 -2.39
C GLU A 49 -6.51 3.04 -2.53
N VAL A 50 -5.61 2.46 -1.75
CA VAL A 50 -4.17 2.70 -1.80
C VAL A 50 -3.52 1.70 -2.74
N SER A 51 -2.64 2.18 -3.61
CA SER A 51 -1.79 1.29 -4.41
C SER A 51 -0.41 1.22 -3.79
N LEU A 52 0.01 0.01 -3.41
CA LEU A 52 1.38 -0.29 -3.02
C LEU A 52 2.07 -0.98 -4.18
N ALA A 53 2.89 -0.22 -4.92
CA ALA A 53 3.52 -0.71 -6.13
C ALA A 53 4.69 -1.66 -5.85
N HIS A 54 5.15 -2.33 -6.88
CA HIS A 54 6.15 -3.41 -6.80
C HIS A 54 7.34 -3.06 -5.92
N GLN A 55 7.66 -3.95 -4.97
CA GLN A 55 8.81 -3.84 -4.08
C GLN A 55 8.81 -2.59 -3.19
N SER A 56 7.68 -1.90 -3.04
CA SER A 56 7.57 -0.84 -2.05
C SER A 56 7.56 -1.41 -0.64
N GLN A 57 7.94 -0.59 0.34
CA GLN A 57 8.02 -1.02 1.72
C GLN A 57 7.36 0.01 2.64
N VAL A 58 6.46 -0.44 3.48
CA VAL A 58 5.89 0.36 4.57
C VAL A 58 6.25 -0.29 5.89
N HIS A 59 7.08 0.39 6.65
CA HIS A 59 7.59 -0.10 7.92
C HIS A 59 7.07 0.75 9.07
N GLY A 60 6.44 0.10 10.03
CA GLY A 60 5.83 0.77 11.17
C GLY A 60 6.82 1.41 12.17
N PRO A 61 6.32 2.30 13.01
CA PRO A 61 4.95 2.81 13.00
C PRO A 61 4.67 3.69 11.77
N ALA A 62 3.66 3.37 10.99
CA ALA A 62 3.37 4.09 9.77
C ALA A 62 1.88 4.07 9.43
N ALA A 63 1.39 5.14 8.82
CA ALA A 63 0.06 5.22 8.27
C ALA A 63 0.10 5.81 6.86
N VAL A 64 -0.64 5.23 5.93
CA VAL A 64 -0.81 5.73 4.56
C VAL A 64 -2.28 6.07 4.35
N GLY A 65 -2.56 7.32 4.05
CA GLY A 65 -3.92 7.83 3.85
C GLY A 65 -4.58 7.31 2.58
N ASP A 66 -5.90 7.42 2.55
CA ASP A 66 -6.73 6.93 1.44
C ASP A 66 -6.29 7.50 0.08
N HIS A 67 -6.50 6.74 -0.99
CA HIS A 67 -6.22 7.13 -2.38
C HIS A 67 -4.76 7.51 -2.66
N THR A 68 -3.83 7.06 -1.86
CA THR A 68 -2.40 7.32 -2.03
C THR A 68 -1.77 6.25 -2.92
N PHE A 69 -0.85 6.67 -3.77
CA PHE A 69 -0.01 5.79 -4.55
C PHE A 69 1.40 5.75 -3.95
N VAL A 70 1.87 4.56 -3.58
CA VAL A 70 3.24 4.33 -3.14
C VAL A 70 4.01 3.66 -4.27
N GLY A 71 4.93 4.40 -4.87
CA GLY A 71 5.68 3.99 -6.06
C GLY A 71 6.62 2.81 -5.84
N MET A 72 7.04 2.21 -6.95
CA MET A 72 7.95 1.06 -6.95
C MET A 72 9.22 1.37 -6.16
N GLN A 73 9.64 0.44 -5.29
CA GLN A 73 10.84 0.56 -4.47
C GLN A 73 10.88 1.78 -3.54
N ALA A 74 9.74 2.43 -3.31
CA ALA A 74 9.65 3.50 -2.32
C ALA A 74 9.65 2.92 -0.90
N LEU A 75 10.14 3.72 0.05
CA LEU A 75 10.15 3.38 1.47
C LEU A 75 9.36 4.41 2.26
N VAL A 76 8.42 3.93 3.06
CA VAL A 76 7.73 4.71 4.10
C VAL A 76 8.11 4.09 5.45
N PHE A 77 8.85 4.82 6.27
CA PHE A 77 9.34 4.33 7.55
C PHE A 77 9.09 5.34 8.66
N LYS A 78 8.39 4.91 9.71
CA LYS A 78 8.04 5.77 10.85
C LYS A 78 7.41 7.09 10.41
N ALA A 79 6.55 7.05 9.41
CA ALA A 79 5.97 8.23 8.77
C ALA A 79 4.45 8.09 8.62
N THR A 80 3.78 9.23 8.60
CA THR A 80 2.35 9.31 8.30
C THR A 80 2.19 10.02 6.96
N ILE A 81 1.53 9.39 6.02
CA ILE A 81 1.26 9.93 4.70
C ILE A 81 -0.20 10.35 4.63
N GLY A 82 -0.47 11.56 4.24
CA GLY A 82 -1.82 12.09 4.06
C GLY A 82 -2.57 11.40 2.92
N LYS A 83 -3.82 11.78 2.73
CA LYS A 83 -4.67 11.30 1.64
C LYS A 83 -4.23 11.89 0.29
N ASN A 84 -4.50 11.16 -0.79
CA ASN A 84 -4.25 11.64 -2.16
C ASN A 84 -2.80 12.09 -2.38
N VAL A 85 -1.85 11.35 -1.85
CA VAL A 85 -0.42 11.58 -2.05
C VAL A 85 0.11 10.64 -3.13
N VAL A 86 1.03 11.12 -3.94
CA VAL A 86 1.79 10.29 -4.88
C VAL A 86 3.24 10.24 -4.42
N ILE A 87 3.71 9.08 -4.06
CA ILE A 87 5.13 8.83 -3.78
C ILE A 87 5.73 8.21 -5.04
N GLU A 88 6.56 8.97 -5.74
CA GLU A 88 7.17 8.51 -6.98
C GLU A 88 8.23 7.43 -6.72
N PRO A 89 8.62 6.64 -7.74
CA PRO A 89 9.51 5.50 -7.56
C PRO A 89 10.82 5.83 -6.86
N GLY A 90 11.24 4.95 -5.94
CA GLY A 90 12.51 5.05 -5.24
C GLY A 90 12.61 6.15 -4.18
N ALA A 91 11.56 6.92 -3.94
CA ALA A 91 11.54 7.93 -2.88
C ALA A 91 11.54 7.27 -1.49
N LYS A 92 12.16 7.94 -0.53
CA LYS A 92 12.22 7.51 0.87
C LYS A 92 11.64 8.58 1.79
N VAL A 93 10.70 8.18 2.62
CA VAL A 93 10.03 9.06 3.59
C VAL A 93 10.22 8.48 4.98
N ILE A 94 10.94 9.19 5.83
CA ILE A 94 11.39 8.66 7.12
C ILE A 94 11.09 9.67 8.24
N GLY A 95 10.30 9.27 9.22
CA GLY A 95 10.11 10.01 10.47
C GLY A 95 9.34 11.32 10.36
N VAL A 96 8.53 11.51 9.33
CA VAL A 96 7.81 12.76 9.06
C VAL A 96 6.33 12.53 8.78
N ASN A 97 5.55 13.61 8.84
CA ASN A 97 4.15 13.63 8.44
C ASN A 97 4.03 14.38 7.09
N VAL A 98 3.61 13.69 6.06
CA VAL A 98 3.40 14.27 4.73
C VAL A 98 1.98 14.79 4.63
N PRO A 99 1.77 16.07 4.31
CA PRO A 99 0.44 16.64 4.10
C PRO A 99 -0.30 15.96 2.93
N GLU A 100 -1.62 16.04 2.94
CA GLU A 100 -2.44 15.52 1.85
C GLU A 100 -2.20 16.27 0.53
N LYS A 101 -2.53 15.63 -0.60
CA LYS A 101 -2.45 16.20 -1.94
C LYS A 101 -1.06 16.70 -2.33
N ARG A 102 -0.04 16.00 -1.90
CA ARG A 102 1.37 16.28 -2.24
C ARG A 102 1.94 15.15 -3.09
N TYR A 103 2.97 15.46 -3.86
CA TYR A 103 3.76 14.41 -4.48
C TYR A 103 5.22 14.50 -4.03
N ILE A 104 5.85 13.35 -3.96
CA ILE A 104 7.25 13.20 -3.57
C ILE A 104 8.00 12.78 -4.81
N PRO A 105 8.88 13.62 -5.37
CA PRO A 105 9.60 13.32 -6.59
C PRO A 105 10.45 12.05 -6.49
N ALA A 106 10.60 11.35 -7.62
CA ALA A 106 11.37 10.11 -7.69
C ALA A 106 12.78 10.26 -7.07
N GLY A 107 13.16 9.25 -6.29
CA GLY A 107 14.47 9.21 -5.64
C GLY A 107 14.69 10.22 -4.53
N SER A 108 13.72 11.05 -4.18
CA SER A 108 13.83 12.01 -3.07
C SER A 108 13.96 11.32 -1.73
N VAL A 109 14.70 11.92 -0.83
CA VAL A 109 14.82 11.46 0.57
C VAL A 109 14.29 12.56 1.48
N ILE A 110 13.15 12.28 2.11
CA ILE A 110 12.44 13.20 3.00
C ILE A 110 12.60 12.73 4.44
N THR A 111 13.36 13.45 5.22
CA THR A 111 13.70 13.09 6.61
C THR A 111 13.42 14.17 7.62
N THR A 112 13.03 15.37 7.18
CA THR A 112 12.67 16.49 8.06
C THR A 112 11.25 16.96 7.79
N GLN A 113 10.57 17.45 8.80
CA GLN A 113 9.21 17.97 8.64
C GLN A 113 9.18 19.19 7.71
N ALA A 114 10.22 20.03 7.73
CA ALA A 114 10.35 21.15 6.81
C ALA A 114 10.38 20.70 5.34
N GLN A 115 11.08 19.62 5.02
CA GLN A 115 11.06 19.03 3.68
C GLN A 115 9.67 18.51 3.31
N ALA A 116 8.99 17.83 4.22
CA ALA A 116 7.64 17.32 4.00
C ALA A 116 6.64 18.47 3.75
N ASP A 117 6.70 19.52 4.54
CA ASP A 117 5.82 20.69 4.42
C ASP A 117 6.07 21.48 3.13
N ALA A 118 7.28 21.43 2.59
CA ALA A 118 7.68 22.11 1.35
C ALA A 118 7.42 21.26 0.08
N LEU A 119 6.89 20.05 0.20
CA LEU A 119 6.57 19.20 -0.96
C LEU A 119 5.56 19.91 -1.88
N PRO A 120 5.71 19.73 -3.20
CA PRO A 120 4.79 20.33 -4.15
C PRO A 120 3.38 19.74 -4.06
N GLU A 121 2.38 20.57 -4.31
CA GLU A 121 0.99 20.14 -4.38
C GLU A 121 0.68 19.44 -5.70
N ILE A 122 -0.20 18.44 -5.67
CA ILE A 122 -0.75 17.81 -6.85
C ILE A 122 -1.75 18.79 -7.46
N THR A 123 -1.52 19.17 -8.72
CA THR A 123 -2.40 20.01 -9.53
C THR A 123 -2.81 19.24 -10.79
N ASP A 124 -3.78 19.76 -11.55
CA ASP A 124 -4.20 19.13 -12.81
C ASP A 124 -3.07 19.02 -13.85
N SER A 125 -2.04 19.84 -13.72
CA SER A 125 -0.85 19.80 -14.59
C SER A 125 0.19 18.76 -14.16
N TYR A 126 0.04 18.14 -12.99
CA TYR A 126 0.94 17.10 -12.53
C TYR A 126 0.75 15.82 -13.35
N PRO A 127 1.81 15.27 -14.00
CA PRO A 127 1.66 14.16 -14.94
C PRO A 127 1.05 12.88 -14.35
N PHE A 128 1.21 12.68 -13.04
CA PHE A 128 0.70 11.50 -12.33
C PHE A 128 -0.50 11.80 -11.43
N ALA A 129 -1.22 12.89 -11.66
CA ALA A 129 -2.35 13.30 -10.83
C ALA A 129 -3.45 12.22 -10.74
N THR A 130 -3.64 11.42 -11.79
CA THR A 130 -4.63 10.34 -11.87
C THR A 130 -4.00 8.94 -11.89
N LEU A 131 -2.72 8.82 -11.57
CA LEU A 131 -2.00 7.54 -11.65
C LEU A 131 -2.66 6.47 -10.78
N ASN A 132 -3.02 6.80 -9.56
CA ASN A 132 -3.61 5.83 -8.63
C ASN A 132 -4.94 5.29 -9.15
N GLU A 133 -5.79 6.12 -9.73
CA GLU A 133 -7.09 5.70 -10.31
C GLU A 133 -6.90 4.66 -11.41
N GLY A 134 -5.94 4.90 -12.31
CA GLY A 134 -5.61 3.96 -13.38
C GLY A 134 -5.08 2.62 -12.85
N VAL A 135 -4.23 2.66 -11.83
CA VAL A 135 -3.68 1.45 -11.18
C VAL A 135 -4.77 0.67 -10.46
N LEU A 136 -5.65 1.33 -9.73
CA LEU A 136 -6.80 0.69 -9.07
C LEU A 136 -7.68 -0.04 -10.09
N HIS A 137 -8.06 0.63 -11.16
CA HIS A 137 -8.90 0.05 -12.20
C HIS A 137 -8.31 -1.22 -12.82
N VAL A 138 -7.02 -1.22 -13.13
CA VAL A 138 -6.34 -2.41 -13.68
C VAL A 138 -6.29 -3.56 -12.66
N ASN A 139 -5.99 -3.26 -11.39
CA ASN A 139 -5.92 -4.29 -10.35
C ASN A 139 -7.29 -4.88 -10.00
N GLU A 140 -8.35 -4.09 -10.02
CA GLU A 140 -9.72 -4.58 -9.87
C GLU A 140 -10.10 -5.53 -11.01
N ALA A 141 -9.79 -5.16 -12.25
CA ALA A 141 -10.04 -6.02 -13.40
C ALA A 141 -9.26 -7.35 -13.33
N PHE A 142 -8.04 -7.34 -12.82
CA PHE A 142 -7.28 -8.57 -12.57
C PHE A 142 -7.92 -9.41 -11.46
N ALA A 143 -8.33 -8.81 -10.36
CA ALA A 143 -8.98 -9.53 -9.28
C ALA A 143 -10.25 -10.24 -9.75
N ASP A 144 -11.10 -9.55 -10.51
CA ASP A 144 -12.31 -10.12 -11.10
C ASP A 144 -11.98 -11.27 -12.06
N ALA A 145 -10.96 -11.12 -12.91
CA ALA A 145 -10.53 -12.16 -13.83
C ALA A 145 -10.04 -13.42 -13.11
N TYR A 146 -9.31 -13.28 -12.01
CA TYR A 146 -8.86 -14.43 -11.21
C TYR A 146 -10.03 -15.18 -10.55
N LEU A 147 -11.03 -14.47 -10.03
CA LEU A 147 -12.23 -15.11 -9.46
C LEU A 147 -12.95 -15.97 -10.50
N HIS A 148 -13.11 -15.49 -11.73
CA HIS A 148 -13.74 -16.25 -12.81
C HIS A 148 -12.91 -17.45 -13.29
N LEU A 149 -11.59 -17.41 -13.18
CA LEU A 149 -10.73 -18.56 -13.50
C LEU A 149 -10.88 -19.69 -12.50
N GLU A 150 -11.06 -19.39 -11.21
CA GLU A 150 -11.31 -20.40 -10.18
C GLU A 150 -12.69 -21.07 -10.35
N GLU A 151 -13.72 -20.30 -10.68
CA GLU A 151 -15.07 -20.83 -10.96
C GLU A 151 -15.12 -21.70 -12.21
N GLY A 152 -14.32 -21.44 -13.23
CA GLY A 152 -14.21 -22.21 -14.47
C GLY A 152 -13.36 -23.49 -14.36
N GLY A 153 -12.51 -23.60 -13.32
CA GLY A 153 -11.59 -24.72 -13.13
C GLY A 153 -12.22 -25.99 -12.57
N GLU A 154 -13.42 -25.96 -12.01
CA GLU A 154 -14.08 -27.13 -11.41
C GLU A 154 -14.85 -27.99 -12.42
N SER A 155 -14.96 -27.67 -13.72
CA SER A 155 -15.80 -28.38 -14.68
C SER A 155 -15.09 -29.27 -15.71
N THR A 156 -13.78 -29.54 -15.62
CA THR A 156 -13.08 -30.42 -16.56
C THR A 156 -12.31 -31.56 -15.87
N GLY A 157 -12.99 -32.28 -14.96
CA GLY A 157 -12.50 -33.50 -14.33
C GLY A 157 -13.23 -34.77 -14.79
N GLY A 158 -13.58 -34.87 -16.06
CA GLY A 158 -14.20 -36.07 -16.66
C GLY A 158 -13.39 -36.57 -17.84
N ALA A 159 -12.18 -37.08 -17.59
CA ALA A 159 -11.48 -37.86 -18.61
C ALA A 159 -12.04 -39.29 -18.64
N GLU A 160 -12.88 -39.59 -19.61
CA GLU A 160 -13.23 -40.95 -20.02
C GLU A 160 -11.96 -41.72 -20.38
N LYS A 161 -11.76 -42.86 -19.69
CA LYS A 161 -10.76 -43.87 -20.06
C LYS A 161 -11.18 -44.52 -21.37
N PRO A 162 -10.32 -44.60 -22.38
CA PRO A 162 -10.65 -45.44 -23.55
C PRO A 162 -10.60 -46.89 -23.16
N ALA A 163 -11.69 -47.62 -23.50
CA ALA A 163 -11.82 -49.04 -23.32
C ALA A 163 -10.77 -49.77 -24.17
N ALA A 164 -10.06 -50.71 -23.54
CA ALA A 164 -9.24 -51.69 -24.24
C ALA A 164 -10.15 -52.64 -25.01
N GLY A 165 -10.04 -52.61 -26.34
CA GLY A 165 -10.62 -53.61 -27.24
C GLY A 165 -9.53 -54.45 -27.87
N HIS A 166 -9.71 -55.76 -27.80
CA HIS A 166 -8.98 -56.93 -28.27
C HIS A 166 -7.96 -56.74 -29.40
#